data_0eca5ea6d59173c23d2d76584f6b9a2b
#
_entry.id   0eca5ea6d59173c23d2d76584f6b9a2b
#
_cell.length_a   1.000
_cell.length_b   1.000
_cell.length_c   1.000
_cell.angle_alpha   90.00
_cell.angle_beta   90.00
_cell.angle_gamma   90.00
#
_symmetry.space_group_name_H-M   'P 1'
#
loop_
_entity.id
_entity.type
_entity.pdbx_description
1 polymer ?
#
loop_
_entity_poly.entity_id
_entity_poly.type
_entity_poly.pdbx_seq_one_letter_code
_entity_poly.pdbx_strand_id
1 'polypeptide(L)' 'MIEALSKYIPEAAVLPAFELIKQNDVYLKIVNERVTRHGDYRKTKDGQHQITVNASLNKYRFFVTLIHEIAHLVAF' A
#
# COMPACT_ATOMS: atom_id res chain seq x y z
N MET A 1 -0.16 10.69 -6.74
CA MET A 1 -0.53 9.41 -6.14
C MET A 1 -1.20 8.45 -7.12
N ILE A 2 -2.25 8.88 -7.82
CA ILE A 2 -2.96 8.00 -8.77
C ILE A 2 -2.03 7.49 -9.87
N GLU A 3 -1.21 8.38 -10.44
CA GLU A 3 -0.27 8.02 -11.49
C GLU A 3 0.77 6.99 -11.00
N ALA A 4 1.25 7.17 -9.78
CA ALA A 4 2.20 6.23 -9.20
C ALA A 4 1.53 4.86 -8.96
N LEU A 5 0.31 4.84 -8.45
CA LEU A 5 -0.42 3.60 -8.24
C LEU A 5 -0.65 2.84 -9.52
N SER A 6 -0.94 3.53 -10.62
CA SER A 6 -1.23 2.87 -11.90
C SER A 6 -0.04 2.06 -12.43
N LYS A 7 1.17 2.36 -11.96
CA LYS A 7 2.37 1.60 -12.33
C LYS A 7 2.48 0.29 -11.57
N TYR A 8 1.87 0.19 -10.40
CA TYR A 8 2.11 -0.92 -9.48
C TYR A 8 0.91 -1.82 -9.26
N ILE A 9 -0.31 -1.37 -9.57
CA ILE A 9 -1.52 -2.18 -9.39
C ILE A 9 -2.33 -2.20 -10.69
N PRO A 10 -3.28 -3.17 -10.82
CA PRO A 10 -4.15 -3.19 -12.00
C PRO A 10 -4.97 -1.92 -12.11
N GLU A 11 -5.20 -1.47 -13.34
CA GLU A 11 -5.90 -0.22 -13.60
C GLU A 11 -7.27 -0.14 -12.92
N ALA A 12 -8.01 -1.22 -12.96
CA ALA A 12 -9.34 -1.26 -12.36
C ALA A 12 -9.30 -1.11 -10.83
N ALA A 13 -8.16 -1.36 -10.20
CA ALA A 13 -8.01 -1.27 -8.76
C ALA A 13 -7.48 0.09 -8.29
N VAL A 14 -7.06 0.97 -9.21
CA VAL A 14 -6.41 2.23 -8.85
C VAL A 14 -7.33 3.15 -8.04
N LEU A 15 -8.54 3.40 -8.54
CA LEU A 15 -9.47 4.30 -7.85
C LEU A 15 -9.92 3.75 -6.48
N PRO A 16 -10.35 2.48 -6.38
CA PRO A 16 -10.69 1.93 -5.07
C PRO A 16 -9.53 1.96 -4.07
N ALA A 17 -8.32 1.65 -4.52
CA ALA A 17 -7.15 1.68 -3.65
C ALA A 17 -6.84 3.10 -3.19
N PHE A 18 -6.91 4.07 -4.10
CA PHE A 18 -6.67 5.46 -3.77
C PHE A 18 -7.68 5.97 -2.73
N GLU A 19 -8.96 5.59 -2.89
CA GLU A 19 -10.00 5.96 -1.94
C GLU A 19 -9.70 5.41 -0.55
N LEU A 20 -9.30 4.16 -0.45
CA LEU A 20 -8.95 3.54 0.83
C LEU A 20 -7.76 4.23 1.49
N ILE A 21 -6.74 4.57 0.71
CA ILE A 21 -5.57 5.27 1.21
C ILE A 21 -5.95 6.64 1.75
N LYS A 22 -6.80 7.35 1.01
CA LYS A 22 -7.23 8.69 1.39
C LYS A 22 -8.13 8.67 2.62
N GLN A 23 -9.10 7.74 2.66
CA GLN A 23 -10.05 7.65 3.77
C GLN A 23 -9.37 7.30 5.09
N ASN A 24 -8.31 6.52 5.03
CA ASN A 24 -7.61 6.06 6.24
C ASN A 24 -6.34 6.86 6.54
N ASP A 25 -6.11 7.93 5.80
CA ASP A 25 -4.95 8.81 5.99
C ASP A 25 -3.64 8.02 5.99
N VAL A 26 -3.48 7.18 4.96
CA VAL A 26 -2.33 6.30 4.83
C VAL A 26 -1.21 6.99 4.05
N TYR A 27 0.01 6.91 4.58
CA TYR A 27 1.21 7.24 3.82
C TYR A 27 1.71 5.96 3.17
N LEU A 28 1.62 5.90 1.86
CA LEU A 28 2.11 4.74 1.10
C LEU A 28 3.56 4.97 0.69
N LYS A 29 4.43 4.09 1.18
CA LYS A 29 5.85 4.12 0.83
C LYS A 29 6.15 2.92 -0.06
N ILE A 30 6.67 3.17 -1.25
CA ILE A 30 7.02 2.13 -2.21
C ILE A 30 8.53 1.98 -2.19
N VAL A 31 9.02 0.78 -1.90
CA VAL A 31 10.45 0.50 -1.84
C VAL A 31 10.81 -0.56 -2.87
N ASN A 32 12.05 -0.51 -3.34
CA ASN A 32 12.56 -1.49 -4.28
C ASN A 32 13.73 -2.23 -3.61
N GLU A 33 13.39 -3.18 -2.76
CA GLU A 33 14.37 -3.92 -1.98
C GLU A 33 14.38 -5.40 -2.38
N ARG A 34 15.56 -6.01 -2.24
CA ARG A 34 15.74 -7.44 -2.53
C ARG A 34 15.48 -8.30 -1.31
N VAL A 35 14.51 -7.92 -0.51
CA VAL A 35 14.17 -8.68 0.69
C VAL A 35 12.93 -9.51 0.44
N THR A 36 12.75 -10.54 1.26
CA THR A 36 11.60 -11.44 1.15
C THR A 36 10.30 -10.81 1.62
N ARG A 37 10.37 -9.67 2.27
CA ARG A 37 9.19 -9.00 2.81
C ARG A 37 8.40 -8.32 1.69
N HIS A 38 7.12 -8.65 1.57
CA HIS A 38 6.26 -8.06 0.54
C HIS A 38 5.75 -6.68 0.96
N GLY A 39 5.42 -6.51 2.24
CA GLY A 39 4.91 -5.25 2.74
C GLY A 39 4.97 -5.16 4.25
N ASP A 40 4.65 -3.99 4.77
CA ASP A 40 4.70 -3.71 6.21
C ASP A 40 3.73 -2.60 6.55
N TYR A 41 3.17 -2.65 7.75
CA TYR A 41 2.33 -1.60 8.29
C TYR A 41 2.96 -1.09 9.58
N ARG A 42 3.00 0.24 9.72
CA ARG A 42 3.55 0.89 10.91
C ARG A 42 2.76 2.14 11.25
N LYS A 43 2.50 2.33 12.53
CA LYS A 43 1.93 3.58 13.00
C LYS A 43 3.06 4.48 13.48
N THR A 44 3.17 5.68 12.95
CA THR A 44 4.22 6.62 13.32
C THR A 44 3.89 7.29 14.66
N LYS A 45 4.88 7.98 15.24
CA LYS A 45 4.70 8.71 16.51
C LYS A 45 3.63 9.79 16.41
N ASP A 46 3.45 10.34 15.20
CA ASP A 46 2.45 11.38 14.94
C ASP A 46 1.04 10.80 14.83
N GLY A 47 0.91 9.49 14.92
CA GLY A 47 -0.37 8.83 14.74
C GLY A 47 -0.73 8.55 13.28
N GLN A 48 0.17 8.86 12.36
CA GLN A 48 -0.05 8.58 10.95
C GLN A 48 0.19 7.10 10.65
N HIS A 49 -0.61 6.55 9.76
CA HIS A 49 -0.45 5.16 9.31
C HIS A 49 0.49 5.11 8.11
N GLN A 50 1.53 4.30 8.20
CA GLN A 50 2.48 4.12 7.12
C GLN A 50 2.43 2.69 6.63
N ILE A 51 2.21 2.51 5.32
CA ILE A 51 2.23 1.20 4.68
C ILE A 51 3.38 1.19 3.69
N THR A 52 4.24 0.19 3.78
CA THR A 52 5.37 0.00 2.86
C THR A 52 5.08 -1.21 2.01
N VAL A 53 5.22 -1.09 0.69
CA VAL A 53 5.03 -2.20 -0.23
C VAL A 53 6.23 -2.29 -1.17
N ASN A 54 6.67 -3.51 -1.45
CA ASN A 54 7.83 -3.76 -2.30
C ASN A 54 7.45 -3.64 -3.77
N ALA A 55 8.13 -2.76 -4.50
CA ALA A 55 7.86 -2.49 -5.90
C ALA A 55 8.24 -3.64 -6.84
N SER A 56 9.03 -4.60 -6.37
CA SER A 56 9.43 -5.74 -7.18
C SER A 56 8.31 -6.75 -7.39
N LEU A 57 7.20 -6.62 -6.67
CA LEU A 57 6.06 -7.51 -6.82
C LEU A 57 5.34 -7.23 -8.13
N ASN A 58 4.70 -8.27 -8.72
CA ASN A 58 3.85 -8.02 -9.88
C ASN A 58 2.60 -7.23 -9.42
N LYS A 59 1.86 -6.69 -10.38
CA LYS A 59 0.74 -5.79 -10.08
C LYS A 59 -0.32 -6.43 -9.20
N TYR A 60 -0.66 -7.68 -9.45
CA TYR A 60 -1.66 -8.37 -8.66
C TYR A 60 -1.17 -8.56 -7.23
N ARG A 61 0.07 -9.05 -7.08
CA ARG A 61 0.64 -9.28 -5.76
C ARG A 61 0.81 -7.99 -4.97
N PHE A 62 1.21 -6.93 -5.65
CA PHE A 62 1.33 -5.61 -5.03
C PHE A 62 -0.03 -5.16 -4.48
N PHE A 63 -1.07 -5.29 -5.29
CA PHE A 63 -2.42 -4.89 -4.88
C PHE A 63 -2.90 -5.71 -3.68
N VAL A 64 -2.74 -7.04 -3.73
CA VAL A 64 -3.15 -7.90 -2.62
C VAL A 64 -2.40 -7.55 -1.35
N THR A 65 -1.09 -7.29 -1.45
CA THR A 65 -0.28 -6.91 -0.30
C THR A 65 -0.75 -5.57 0.29
N LEU A 66 -1.02 -4.59 -0.57
CA LEU A 66 -1.51 -3.29 -0.13
C LEU A 66 -2.83 -3.42 0.63
N ILE A 67 -3.78 -4.19 0.07
CA ILE A 67 -5.08 -4.40 0.71
C ILE A 67 -4.92 -5.14 2.04
N HIS A 68 -4.02 -6.10 2.10
CA HIS A 68 -3.74 -6.83 3.33
C HIS A 68 -3.25 -5.89 4.44
N GLU A 69 -2.34 -4.99 4.11
CA GLU A 69 -1.83 -4.04 5.10
C GLU A 69 -2.89 -3.00 5.51
N ILE A 70 -3.73 -2.57 4.57
CA ILE A 70 -4.85 -1.69 4.90
C ILE A 70 -5.83 -2.41 5.85
N ALA A 71 -6.03 -3.71 5.65
CA ALA A 71 -6.90 -4.50 6.53
C ALA A 71 -6.37 -4.53 7.97
N HIS A 72 -5.06 -4.58 8.15
CA HIS A 72 -4.46 -4.48 9.49
C HIS A 72 -4.81 -3.18 10.16
N LEU A 73 -4.74 -2.08 9.41
CA LEU A 73 -5.06 -0.76 9.91
C LEU A 73 -6.53 -0.64 10.31
N VAL A 74 -7.43 -1.18 9.49
CA VAL A 74 -8.88 -1.07 9.71
C VAL A 74 -9.36 -2.01 10.82
N ALA A 75 -8.68 -3.14 11.00
CA ALA A 75 -9.08 -4.14 12.00
C ALA A 75 -8.80 -3.69 13.44
N PHE A 76 -8.01 -2.66 13.62
CA PHE A 76 -7.70 -2.10 14.93
C PHE A 76 -8.41 -0.76 15.11
#